data_74cd7070a664f53ad632ffb71928273b
#
_entry.id   74cd7070a664f53ad632ffb71928273b
#
_cell.length_a   1.000
_cell.length_b   1.000
_cell.length_c   1.000
_cell.angle_alpha   90.00
_cell.angle_beta   90.00
_cell.angle_gamma   90.00
#
_symmetry.space_group_name_H-M   'P 1'
#
loop_
_entity.id
_entity.type
_entity.pdbx_description
1 polymer ?
#
loop_
_entity_poly.entity_id
_entity_poly.type
_entity_poly.pdbx_seq_one_letter_code
_entity_poly.pdbx_strand_id
1 'polypeptide(L)'
;MNQYILMLHSDPAVFRTENMSPQRIQEIFGKYKAWRDRMAGEGKLAGGNKLENETGRLMRAENGSGKIHITDGPYAESKEIIAGFFVLKAESYEQAVKLASDCPHLEFGTIEVRRIEA
;
A
#
# COMPACT_ATOMS: atom_id res chain seq x y z
N MET A 1 -5.18 -6.68 -20.60
CA MET A 1 -4.10 -6.61 -19.58
C MET A 1 -4.61 -7.17 -18.26
N ASN A 2 -3.71 -7.75 -17.50
CA ASN A 2 -4.02 -8.23 -16.17
C ASN A 2 -3.91 -7.08 -15.16
N GLN A 3 -4.51 -7.27 -13.99
CA GLN A 3 -4.40 -6.32 -12.90
C GLN A 3 -3.49 -6.84 -11.80
N TYR A 4 -2.73 -5.94 -11.21
CA TYR A 4 -1.79 -6.24 -10.13
C TYR A 4 -2.00 -5.25 -9.02
N ILE A 5 -2.05 -5.74 -7.79
CA ILE A 5 -2.09 -4.87 -6.62
C ILE A 5 -0.66 -4.63 -6.12
N LEU A 6 -0.37 -3.38 -5.83
CA LEU A 6 0.86 -2.98 -5.15
C LEU A 6 0.46 -2.67 -3.71
N MET A 7 0.86 -3.52 -2.79
CA MET A 7 0.61 -3.28 -1.37
C MET A 7 1.81 -2.56 -0.78
N LEU A 8 1.56 -1.38 -0.24
CA LEU A 8 2.60 -0.48 0.26
C LEU A 8 2.78 -0.72 1.75
N HIS A 9 3.84 -1.45 2.09
CA HIS A 9 4.18 -1.74 3.48
C HIS A 9 5.06 -0.63 4.04
N SER A 10 4.76 -0.17 5.24
CA SER A 10 5.61 0.78 5.96
C SER A 10 5.69 0.44 7.43
N ASP A 11 6.79 0.88 8.05
CA ASP A 11 6.96 0.81 9.50
C ASP A 11 6.57 2.17 10.07
N PRO A 12 5.47 2.28 10.84
CA PRO A 12 5.04 3.56 11.39
C PRO A 12 6.05 4.16 12.37
N ALA A 13 6.94 3.32 12.95
CA ALA A 13 7.98 3.81 13.84
C ALA A 13 9.10 4.53 13.09
N VAL A 14 9.27 4.20 11.81
CA VAL A 14 10.30 4.81 10.95
C VAL A 14 9.73 5.97 10.15
N PHE A 15 8.56 5.78 9.57
CA PHE A 15 7.89 6.78 8.73
C PHE A 15 6.77 7.45 9.54
N ARG A 16 7.10 8.55 10.22
CA ARG A 16 6.16 9.29 11.05
C ARG A 16 5.96 10.70 10.51
N THR A 17 4.76 10.99 10.03
CA THR A 17 4.42 12.31 9.51
C THR A 17 4.34 13.37 10.62
N GLU A 18 4.02 12.96 11.84
CA GLU A 18 3.97 13.89 12.98
C GLU A 18 5.31 14.54 13.31
N ASN A 19 6.41 13.90 12.88
CA ASN A 19 7.76 14.43 13.11
C ASN A 19 8.29 15.20 11.91
N MET A 20 7.45 15.42 10.90
CA MET A 20 7.85 16.11 9.67
C MET A 20 7.26 17.50 9.59
N SER A 21 7.97 18.42 8.94
CA SER A 21 7.42 19.73 8.63
C SER A 21 6.27 19.59 7.62
N PRO A 22 5.30 20.52 7.62
CA PRO A 22 4.26 20.51 6.58
C PRO A 22 4.83 20.54 5.17
N GLN A 23 5.92 21.25 4.97
CA GLN A 23 6.59 21.32 3.67
C GLN A 23 7.13 19.95 3.24
N ARG A 24 7.75 19.21 4.16
CA ARG A 24 8.27 17.87 3.86
C ARG A 24 7.15 16.91 3.52
N ILE A 25 6.04 16.98 4.25
CA ILE A 25 4.85 16.16 3.98
C ILE A 25 4.32 16.44 2.57
N GLN A 26 4.23 17.72 2.18
CA GLN A 26 3.78 18.09 0.85
C GLN A 26 4.71 17.59 -0.24
N GLU A 27 6.02 17.64 -0.02
CA GLU A 27 7.00 17.11 -0.96
C GLU A 27 6.81 15.62 -1.20
N ILE A 28 6.62 14.87 -0.12
CA ILE A 28 6.41 13.43 -0.19
C ILE A 28 5.12 13.11 -0.92
N PHE A 29 4.02 13.74 -0.54
CA PHE A 29 2.73 13.52 -1.20
C PHE A 29 2.77 13.93 -2.68
N GLY A 30 3.52 14.97 -2.99
CA GLY A 30 3.73 15.40 -4.37
C GLY A 30 4.41 14.33 -5.22
N LYS A 31 5.37 13.61 -4.64
CA LYS A 31 6.04 12.49 -5.33
C LYS A 31 5.06 11.36 -5.65
N TYR A 32 4.24 10.96 -4.67
CA TYR A 32 3.22 9.93 -4.89
C TYR A 32 2.21 10.36 -5.96
N LYS A 33 1.75 11.60 -5.86
CA LYS A 33 0.81 12.14 -6.83
C LYS A 33 1.40 12.15 -8.24
N ALA A 34 2.64 12.58 -8.39
CA ALA A 34 3.30 12.63 -9.69
C ALA A 34 3.42 11.24 -10.33
N TRP A 35 3.81 10.23 -9.53
CA TRP A 35 3.89 8.86 -10.02
C TRP A 35 2.51 8.32 -10.40
N ARG A 36 1.52 8.56 -9.53
CA ARG A 36 0.14 8.14 -9.79
C ARG A 36 -0.42 8.78 -11.06
N ASP A 37 -0.21 10.08 -11.24
CA ASP A 37 -0.68 10.80 -12.42
C ASP A 37 -0.01 10.27 -13.68
N ARG A 38 1.27 9.92 -13.61
CA ARG A 38 1.97 9.31 -14.74
C ARG A 38 1.37 7.95 -15.09
N MET A 39 1.12 7.12 -14.10
CA MET A 39 0.48 5.80 -14.34
C MET A 39 -0.90 5.97 -14.92
N ALA A 40 -1.68 6.93 -14.44
CA ALA A 40 -3.00 7.23 -14.99
C ALA A 40 -2.90 7.74 -16.43
N GLY A 41 -1.95 8.61 -16.71
CA GLY A 41 -1.72 9.15 -18.06
C GLY A 41 -1.31 8.10 -19.07
N GLU A 42 -0.61 7.06 -18.62
CA GLU A 42 -0.21 5.94 -19.49
C GLU A 42 -1.28 4.85 -19.58
N GLY A 43 -2.43 5.05 -18.96
CA GLY A 43 -3.51 4.05 -18.96
C GLY A 43 -3.21 2.82 -18.11
N LYS A 44 -2.28 2.93 -17.17
CA LYS A 44 -1.84 1.80 -16.36
C LYS A 44 -2.46 1.78 -14.96
N LEU A 45 -3.11 2.86 -14.53
CA LEU A 45 -3.71 2.92 -13.20
C LEU A 45 -5.15 2.43 -13.24
N ALA A 46 -5.48 1.45 -12.39
CA ALA A 46 -6.84 0.96 -12.22
C ALA A 46 -7.46 1.40 -10.90
N GLY A 47 -6.65 1.81 -9.92
CA GLY A 47 -7.15 2.26 -8.64
C GLY A 47 -6.04 2.43 -7.62
N GLY A 48 -6.42 2.79 -6.43
CA GLY A 48 -5.51 2.93 -5.31
C GLY A 48 -6.01 3.93 -4.28
N ASN A 49 -5.63 3.71 -3.04
CA ASN A 49 -5.98 4.59 -1.93
C ASN A 49 -4.93 4.52 -0.84
N LYS A 50 -4.75 5.63 -0.15
CA LYS A 50 -3.97 5.63 1.08
C LYS A 50 -4.86 5.14 2.22
N LEU A 51 -4.28 4.34 3.10
CA LEU A 51 -4.94 3.92 4.33
C LEU A 51 -4.43 4.76 5.50
N GLU A 52 -5.24 4.90 6.54
CA GLU A 52 -4.84 5.61 7.74
C GLU A 52 -3.69 4.86 8.43
N ASN A 53 -2.83 5.61 9.11
CA ASN A 53 -1.68 5.06 9.82
C ASN A 53 -2.10 4.49 11.17
N GLU A 54 -2.90 3.45 11.13
CA GLU A 54 -3.33 2.72 12.33
C GLU A 54 -3.43 1.24 12.01
N THR A 55 -3.50 0.42 13.04
CA THR A 55 -3.54 -1.04 12.86
C THR A 55 -4.89 -1.58 12.38
N GLY A 56 -5.94 -0.75 12.46
CA GLY A 56 -7.27 -1.20 12.08
C GLY A 56 -7.80 -2.28 13.02
N ARG A 57 -8.53 -3.22 12.46
CA ARG A 57 -9.12 -4.33 13.23
C ARG A 57 -8.86 -5.64 12.52
N LEU A 58 -8.53 -6.66 13.27
CA LEU A 58 -8.40 -8.02 12.77
C LEU A 58 -9.60 -8.82 13.25
N MET A 59 -10.28 -9.49 12.35
CA MET A 59 -11.40 -10.34 12.66
C MET A 59 -11.02 -11.79 12.41
N ARG A 60 -11.35 -12.66 13.37
CA ARG A 60 -11.06 -14.08 13.26
C ARG A 60 -12.27 -14.87 13.79
N ALA A 61 -12.71 -15.87 13.03
CA ALA A 61 -13.75 -16.76 13.47
C ALA A 61 -13.16 -17.87 14.34
N GLU A 62 -13.83 -18.18 15.44
CA GLU A 62 -13.48 -19.32 16.27
C GLU A 62 -14.02 -20.59 15.62
N ASN A 63 -13.18 -21.61 15.51
CA ASN A 63 -13.55 -22.85 14.85
C ASN A 63 -14.80 -23.50 15.49
N GLY A 64 -15.83 -23.70 14.66
CA GLY A 64 -17.02 -24.46 15.03
C GLY A 64 -18.02 -23.75 15.91
N SER A 65 -17.74 -22.55 16.41
CA SER A 65 -18.65 -21.87 17.34
C SER A 65 -19.44 -20.74 16.71
N GLY A 66 -19.00 -20.24 15.55
CA GLY A 66 -19.60 -19.08 14.91
C GLY A 66 -19.27 -17.74 15.59
N LYS A 67 -18.49 -17.78 16.67
CA LYS A 67 -18.06 -16.56 17.34
C LYS A 67 -16.95 -15.87 16.54
N ILE A 68 -16.99 -14.55 16.54
CA ILE A 68 -15.98 -13.74 15.87
C ILE A 68 -15.20 -12.97 16.92
N HIS A 69 -13.88 -13.11 16.87
CA HIS A 69 -12.97 -12.35 17.71
C HIS A 69 -12.46 -11.15 16.93
N ILE A 70 -12.53 -9.98 17.53
CA ILE A 70 -12.06 -8.73 16.93
C ILE A 70 -10.94 -8.20 17.82
N THR A 71 -9.78 -7.98 17.23
CA THR A 71 -8.62 -7.43 17.93
C THR A 71 -8.12 -6.16 17.23
N ASP A 72 -7.19 -5.47 17.86
CA ASP A 72 -6.63 -4.22 17.33
C ASP A 72 -5.64 -4.46 16.19
N GLY A 73 -5.84 -5.51 15.43
CA GLY A 73 -5.11 -5.80 14.24
C GLY A 73 -3.85 -6.64 14.46
N PRO A 74 -3.35 -7.24 13.37
CA PRO A 74 -2.22 -8.16 13.43
C PRO A 74 -0.89 -7.46 13.69
N TYR A 75 -0.87 -6.14 13.56
CA TYR A 75 0.35 -5.35 13.60
C TYR A 75 0.77 -4.95 15.01
N ALA A 76 0.03 -5.39 16.05
CA ALA A 76 0.42 -5.18 17.43
C ALA A 76 1.80 -5.80 17.71
N GLU A 77 2.12 -6.90 17.04
CA GLU A 77 3.40 -7.60 17.17
C GLU A 77 4.32 -7.39 15.97
N SER A 78 3.80 -6.83 14.88
CA SER A 78 4.56 -6.54 13.67
C SER A 78 4.86 -5.06 13.58
N LYS A 79 6.02 -4.74 13.05
CA LYS A 79 6.42 -3.34 12.85
C LYS A 79 5.86 -2.76 11.56
N GLU A 80 5.49 -3.59 10.60
CA GLU A 80 5.00 -3.12 9.32
C GLU A 80 3.49 -3.17 9.22
N ILE A 81 2.92 -2.13 8.61
CA ILE A 81 1.51 -2.08 8.26
C ILE A 81 1.38 -1.84 6.76
N ILE A 82 0.20 -2.15 6.22
CA ILE A 82 -0.13 -1.77 4.86
C ILE A 82 -0.62 -0.33 4.90
N ALA A 83 0.19 0.58 4.37
CA ALA A 83 -0.09 2.02 4.41
C ALA A 83 -1.01 2.47 3.27
N GLY A 84 -1.15 1.66 2.25
CA GLY A 84 -1.96 1.98 1.09
C GLY A 84 -1.76 0.95 0.00
N PHE A 85 -2.39 1.19 -1.14
CA PHE A 85 -2.24 0.30 -2.28
C PHE A 85 -2.51 1.05 -3.58
N PHE A 86 -1.95 0.51 -4.67
CA PHE A 86 -2.32 0.87 -6.03
C PHE A 86 -2.74 -0.40 -6.76
N VAL A 87 -3.60 -0.25 -7.74
CA VAL A 87 -3.91 -1.34 -8.68
C VAL A 87 -3.44 -0.89 -10.05
N LEU A 88 -2.54 -1.66 -10.64
CA LEU A 88 -1.99 -1.38 -11.96
C LEU A 88 -2.46 -2.39 -12.99
N LYS A 89 -2.54 -1.96 -14.23
CA LYS A 89 -2.74 -2.81 -15.38
C LYS A 89 -1.37 -3.10 -16.00
N ALA A 90 -1.07 -4.36 -16.20
CA ALA A 90 0.20 -4.78 -16.79
C ALA A 90 0.05 -6.11 -17.51
N GLU A 91 0.96 -6.39 -18.44
CA GLU A 91 0.93 -7.63 -19.22
C GLU A 91 1.46 -8.83 -18.43
N SER A 92 2.35 -8.57 -17.47
CA SER A 92 3.05 -9.62 -16.71
C SER A 92 3.53 -9.08 -15.37
N TYR A 93 3.94 -9.99 -14.47
CA TYR A 93 4.63 -9.60 -13.25
C TYR A 93 5.87 -8.75 -13.53
N GLU A 94 6.62 -9.12 -14.55
CA GLU A 94 7.83 -8.38 -14.91
C GLU A 94 7.51 -6.93 -15.25
N GLN A 95 6.46 -6.69 -16.01
CA GLN A 95 6.04 -5.33 -16.34
C GLN A 95 5.52 -4.60 -15.10
N ALA A 96 4.71 -5.28 -14.25
CA ALA A 96 4.19 -4.67 -13.03
C ALA A 96 5.33 -4.24 -12.10
N VAL A 97 6.31 -5.10 -11.92
CA VAL A 97 7.51 -4.80 -11.11
C VAL A 97 8.28 -3.63 -11.72
N LYS A 98 8.43 -3.62 -13.02
CA LYS A 98 9.13 -2.52 -13.71
C LYS A 98 8.41 -1.18 -13.49
N LEU A 99 7.08 -1.18 -13.61
CA LEU A 99 6.28 0.02 -13.36
C LEU A 99 6.39 0.48 -11.90
N ALA A 100 6.46 -0.46 -10.95
CA ALA A 100 6.57 -0.17 -9.54
C ALA A 100 7.98 0.27 -9.12
N SER A 101 8.98 0.00 -9.94
CA SER A 101 10.39 0.20 -9.55
C SER A 101 10.77 1.65 -9.30
N ASP A 102 10.04 2.60 -9.83
CA ASP A 102 10.25 4.01 -9.58
C ASP A 102 9.14 4.65 -8.74
N CYS A 103 8.30 3.81 -8.13
CA CYS A 103 7.31 4.32 -7.19
C CYS A 103 8.03 4.90 -5.96
N PRO A 104 7.68 6.12 -5.55
CA PRO A 104 8.38 6.80 -4.45
C PRO A 104 8.25 6.08 -3.11
N HIS A 105 7.29 5.17 -2.97
CA HIS A 105 7.15 4.40 -1.74
C HIS A 105 8.40 3.58 -1.41
N LEU A 106 9.20 3.21 -2.40
CA LEU A 106 10.44 2.46 -2.16
C LEU A 106 11.49 3.27 -1.37
N GLU A 107 11.32 4.58 -1.26
CA GLU A 107 12.15 5.41 -0.38
C GLU A 107 11.77 5.23 1.09
N PHE A 108 10.58 4.75 1.40
CA PHE A 108 10.02 4.73 2.75
C PHE A 108 9.64 3.35 3.25
N GLY A 109 9.49 2.38 2.37
CA GLY A 109 9.03 1.06 2.74
C GLY A 109 9.19 0.05 1.63
N THR A 110 8.40 -0.99 1.71
CA THR A 110 8.45 -2.14 0.81
C THR A 110 7.19 -2.19 -0.03
N ILE A 111 7.30 -2.65 -1.25
CA ILE A 111 6.13 -2.87 -2.13
C ILE A 111 6.00 -4.37 -2.37
N GLU A 112 4.82 -4.89 -2.06
CA GLU A 112 4.46 -6.26 -2.40
C GLU A 112 3.58 -6.23 -3.63
N VAL A 113 3.99 -6.94 -4.69
CA VAL A 113 3.25 -6.99 -5.95
C VAL A 113 2.53 -8.33 -6.04
N ARG A 114 1.23 -8.31 -6.24
CA ARG A 114 0.44 -9.54 -6.42
C ARG A 114 -0.53 -9.39 -7.57
N ARG A 115 -0.61 -10.44 -8.38
CA ARG A 115 -1.59 -10.48 -9.47
C ARG A 115 -2.99 -10.70 -8.90
N ILE A 116 -3.93 -9.93 -9.39
CA ILE A 116 -5.33 -10.10 -9.04
C ILE A 116 -5.92 -11.14 -9.98
N GLU A 117 -6.56 -12.15 -9.40
CA GLU A 117 -7.20 -13.20 -10.17
C GLU A 117 -8.40 -12.63 -10.90
N ALA A 118 -8.54 -13.02 -12.16
CA ALA A 118 -9.66 -12.55 -12.99
C ALA A 118 -10.96 -13.26 -12.64
#